data_28ff1c3d1b12411f8b76f931f4b97a07
#
_entry.id   28ff1c3d1b12411f8b76f931f4b97a07
#
_cell.length_a   1.000
_cell.length_b   1.000
_cell.length_c   1.000
_cell.angle_alpha   90.00
_cell.angle_beta   90.00
_cell.angle_gamma   90.00
#
_symmetry.space_group_name_H-M   'P 1'
#
loop_
_entity.id
_entity.type
_entity.pdbx_description
1 polymer ?
#
loop_
_entity_poly.entity_id
_entity_poly.type
_entity_poly.pdbx_seq_one_letter_code
_entity_poly.pdbx_strand_id
1 'polypeptide(L)' 'MAIKEIWEAAGQKQRNDLLTLIVMDGVSYPTAYSWCNGTRRPKPLYQENIRKYVKDVFGVEESVERLFPEKR' A
#
# COMPACT_ATOMS: atom_id res chain seq x y z
N MET A 1 3.01 -6.65 -9.71
CA MET A 1 3.68 -5.40 -9.35
C MET A 1 3.72 -5.24 -7.84
N ALA A 2 4.91 -5.00 -7.30
CA ALA A 2 5.01 -4.73 -5.86
C ALA A 2 4.47 -3.34 -5.54
N ILE A 3 3.98 -3.17 -4.31
CA ILE A 3 3.43 -1.88 -3.91
C ILE A 3 4.47 -0.77 -4.01
N LYS A 4 5.74 -1.11 -3.76
CA LYS A 4 6.82 -0.14 -3.90
C LYS A 4 6.88 0.45 -5.31
N GLU A 5 6.70 -0.40 -6.32
CA GLU A 5 6.73 0.04 -7.71
C GLU A 5 5.55 0.95 -8.03
N ILE A 6 4.37 0.59 -7.53
CA ILE A 6 3.17 1.40 -7.72
C ILE A 6 3.37 2.76 -7.05
N TRP A 7 3.92 2.75 -5.83
CA TRP A 7 4.16 3.96 -5.07
C TRP A 7 5.14 4.90 -5.77
N GLU A 8 6.22 4.34 -6.29
CA GLU A 8 7.24 5.15 -6.97
C GLU A 8 6.72 5.78 -8.24
N ALA A 9 5.80 5.11 -8.92
CA ALA A 9 5.21 5.64 -10.14
C ALA A 9 4.03 6.58 -9.89
N ALA A 10 3.56 6.69 -8.64
CA ALA A 10 2.35 7.44 -8.31
C ALA A 10 2.62 8.93 -8.20
N GLY A 11 1.61 9.73 -8.57
CA GLY A 11 1.64 11.16 -8.31
C GLY A 11 1.33 11.46 -6.85
N GLN A 12 1.58 12.71 -6.46
CA GLN A 12 1.41 13.12 -5.06
C GLN A 12 -0.02 12.94 -4.57
N LYS A 13 -1.00 13.25 -5.40
CA LYS A 13 -2.40 13.12 -5.00
C LYS A 13 -2.76 11.67 -4.71
N GLN A 14 -2.32 10.76 -5.57
CA GLN A 14 -2.62 9.35 -5.39
C GLN A 14 -1.93 8.79 -4.15
N ARG A 15 -0.69 9.23 -3.89
CA ARG A 15 0.03 8.84 -2.68
C ARG A 15 -0.72 9.30 -1.44
N ASN A 16 -1.18 10.56 -1.45
CA ASN A 16 -1.93 11.10 -0.31
C ASN A 16 -3.24 10.35 -0.11
N ASP A 17 -3.95 10.04 -1.18
CA ASP A 17 -5.21 9.30 -1.10
C ASP A 17 -4.99 7.93 -0.47
N LEU A 18 -3.96 7.22 -0.92
CA LEU A 18 -3.68 5.89 -0.38
C LEU A 18 -3.30 5.95 1.09
N LEU A 19 -2.43 6.90 1.45
CA LEU A 19 -2.03 7.07 2.85
C LEU A 19 -3.23 7.39 3.75
N THR A 20 -4.12 8.26 3.27
CA THR A 20 -5.30 8.65 4.03
C THR A 20 -6.17 7.42 4.32
N LEU A 21 -6.39 6.58 3.33
CA LEU A 21 -7.20 5.38 3.53
C LEU A 21 -6.59 4.44 4.55
N ILE A 22 -5.26 4.26 4.51
CA ILE A 22 -4.58 3.38 5.45
C ILE A 22 -4.63 3.96 6.86
N VAL A 23 -4.41 5.26 7.00
CA VAL A 23 -4.45 5.93 8.29
C VAL A 23 -5.84 5.83 8.91
N MET A 24 -6.88 5.87 8.08
CA MET A 24 -8.26 5.73 8.56
C MET A 24 -8.54 4.36 9.17
N ASP A 25 -7.71 3.38 8.87
CA ASP A 25 -7.81 2.05 9.49
C ASP A 25 -7.19 2.02 10.89
N GLY A 26 -6.73 3.16 11.40
CA GLY A 26 -6.11 3.23 12.72
C GLY A 26 -4.61 3.06 12.72
N VAL A 27 -3.99 3.19 11.55
CA VAL A 27 -2.53 3.04 11.39
C VAL A 27 -1.88 4.41 11.43
N SER A 28 -0.76 4.54 12.14
CA SER A 28 -0.05 5.82 12.18
C SER A 28 0.52 6.16 10.81
N TYR A 29 0.68 7.45 10.55
CA TYR A 29 1.19 7.92 9.27
C TYR A 29 2.57 7.34 8.93
N PRO A 30 3.55 7.38 9.84
CA PRO A 30 4.87 6.80 9.54
C PRO A 30 4.80 5.31 9.19
N THR A 31 3.95 4.56 9.87
CA THR A 31 3.79 3.14 9.58
C THR A 31 3.17 2.94 8.21
N ALA A 32 2.11 3.69 7.90
CA ALA A 32 1.47 3.60 6.58
C ALA A 32 2.47 3.94 5.48
N TYR A 33 3.26 4.97 5.67
CA TYR A 33 4.27 5.37 4.70
C TYR A 33 5.29 4.26 4.47
N SER A 34 5.77 3.62 5.55
CA SER A 34 6.76 2.55 5.42
C SER A 34 6.21 1.33 4.70
N TRP A 35 4.91 1.07 4.82
CA TRP A 35 4.28 -0.02 4.08
C TRP A 35 4.20 0.30 2.59
N CYS A 36 3.86 1.54 2.27
CA CYS A 36 3.69 1.95 0.87
C CYS A 36 5.01 1.99 0.12
N ASN A 37 6.08 2.45 0.77
CA ASN A 37 7.38 2.55 0.10
C ASN A 37 8.17 1.23 0.13
N GLY A 38 7.60 0.17 0.70
CA GLY A 38 8.22 -1.14 0.68
C GLY A 38 9.26 -1.37 1.76
N THR A 39 9.43 -0.43 2.70
CA THR A 39 10.42 -0.56 3.78
C THR A 39 9.99 -1.61 4.80
N ARG A 40 8.68 -1.68 5.07
CA ARG A 40 8.11 -2.65 6.00
C ARG A 40 6.97 -3.41 5.33
N ARG A 41 6.71 -4.61 5.83
CA ARG A 41 5.63 -5.44 5.34
C ARG A 41 4.46 -5.39 6.33
N PRO A 42 3.26 -5.01 5.89
CA PRO A 42 2.10 -4.97 6.80
C PRO A 42 1.65 -6.37 7.17
N LYS A 43 0.92 -6.48 8.27
CA LYS A 43 0.30 -7.73 8.68
C LYS A 43 -0.76 -8.16 7.68
N PRO A 44 -1.08 -9.46 7.59
CA PRO A 44 -2.03 -9.94 6.57
C PRO A 44 -3.37 -9.22 6.58
N LEU A 45 -3.88 -8.85 7.74
CA LEU A 45 -5.15 -8.12 7.83
C LEU A 45 -5.09 -6.82 7.04
N TYR A 46 -4.00 -6.07 7.21
CA TYR A 46 -3.84 -4.80 6.51
C TYR A 46 -3.48 -4.99 5.04
N GLN A 47 -2.79 -6.08 4.71
CA GLN A 47 -2.45 -6.36 3.32
C GLN A 47 -3.70 -6.45 2.45
N GLU A 48 -4.74 -7.11 2.94
CA GLU A 48 -5.98 -7.25 2.18
C GLU A 48 -6.67 -5.91 2.01
N ASN A 49 -6.70 -5.09 3.06
CA ASN A 49 -7.28 -3.76 2.97
C ASN A 49 -6.52 -2.89 1.98
N ILE A 50 -5.20 -2.93 2.03
CA ILE A 50 -4.37 -2.12 1.14
C ILE A 50 -4.57 -2.56 -0.32
N ARG A 51 -4.74 -3.86 -0.55
CA ARG A 51 -5.02 -4.35 -1.89
C ARG A 51 -6.28 -3.69 -2.47
N LYS A 52 -7.31 -3.59 -1.65
CA LYS A 52 -8.55 -2.93 -2.08
C LYS A 52 -8.33 -1.45 -2.36
N TYR A 53 -7.56 -0.79 -1.50
CA TYR A 53 -7.29 0.64 -1.67
C TYR A 53 -6.46 0.90 -2.91
N VAL A 54 -5.49 0.05 -3.21
CA VAL A 54 -4.68 0.19 -4.41
C VAL A 54 -5.56 0.08 -5.65
N LYS A 55 -6.50 -0.85 -5.64
CA LYS A 55 -7.44 -0.96 -6.75
C LYS A 55 -8.30 0.30 -6.90
N ASP A 56 -8.77 0.83 -5.78
CA ASP A 56 -9.65 2.01 -5.80
C ASP A 56 -8.89 3.27 -6.23
N VAL A 57 -7.68 3.46 -5.73
CA VAL A 57 -6.92 4.70 -5.99
C VAL A 57 -6.22 4.65 -7.34
N PHE A 58 -5.61 3.52 -7.67
CA PHE A 58 -4.78 3.41 -8.87
C PHE A 58 -5.42 2.62 -10.00
N GLY A 59 -6.50 1.91 -9.72
CA GLY A 59 -7.11 1.03 -10.72
C GLY A 59 -6.27 -0.21 -11.00
N VAL A 60 -5.32 -0.53 -10.12
CA VAL A 60 -4.43 -1.68 -10.30
C VAL A 60 -4.96 -2.86 -9.50
N GLU A 61 -5.20 -3.96 -10.18
CA GLU A 61 -5.70 -5.18 -9.55
C GLU A 61 -4.55 -6.17 -9.41
N GLU A 62 -4.05 -6.31 -8.19
CA GLU A 62 -2.94 -7.21 -7.89
C GLU A 62 -3.27 -8.07 -6.68
N SER A 63 -2.66 -9.25 -6.62
CA SER A 63 -2.81 -10.10 -5.45
C SER A 63 -1.93 -9.58 -4.30
N VAL A 64 -2.29 -9.98 -3.08
CA VAL A 64 -1.53 -9.62 -1.90
C VAL A 64 -0.08 -10.12 -2.03
N GLU A 65 0.10 -11.33 -2.57
CA GLU A 65 1.42 -11.91 -2.72
C GLU A 65 2.32 -11.08 -3.64
N ARG A 66 1.75 -10.46 -4.64
CA ARG A 66 2.51 -9.64 -5.58
C ARG A 66 2.76 -8.25 -5.04
N LEU A 67 1.77 -7.69 -4.33
CA LEU A 67 1.95 -6.37 -3.72
C LEU A 67 3.00 -6.40 -2.61
N PHE A 68 2.99 -7.47 -1.82
CA PHE A 68 3.86 -7.61 -0.65
C PHE A 68 4.65 -8.91 -0.73
N PRO A 69 5.62 -9.00 -1.64
CA PRO A 69 6.41 -10.24 -1.78
C PRO A 69 7.24 -10.49 -0.53
N GLU A 70 7.39 -11.76 -0.20
CA GLU A 70 8.22 -12.15 0.92
C GLU A 70 9.67 -11.86 0.62
N LYS A 71 10.36 -11.29 1.59
CA LYS A 71 11.81 -11.08 1.50
C LYS A 71 12.54 -12.27 2.08
N ARG A 72 13.70 -12.52 1.53
CA ARG A 72 14.56 -13.59 2.00
C ARG A 72 15.83 -13.03 2.57
#